data_92d4457adbd6a640baa31f75ec8887ea
#
_entry.id   92d4457adbd6a640baa31f75ec8887ea
#
_cell.length_a   1.000
_cell.length_b   1.000
_cell.length_c   1.000
_cell.angle_alpha   90.00
_cell.angle_beta   90.00
_cell.angle_gamma   90.00
#
_symmetry.space_group_name_H-M   'P 1'
#
loop_
_entity.id
_entity.type
_entity.pdbx_description
1 polymer ?
#
loop_
_entity_poly.entity_id
_entity_poly.type
_entity_poly.pdbx_seq_one_letter_code
_entity_poly.pdbx_strand_id
1 'polypeptide(L)'
;MQLNVDLDKMPIENAAEAWPQELSPYIAVARVRLEPQTSWDAGSQRLEDETAFDQWNCLVAHRPLGAVNRARREVMAVSRQFRSEFNRCPIHEPSA
;
A
#
# COMPACT_ATOMS: atom_id res chain seq x y z
N MET A 1 -13.48 -3.65 3.89
CA MET A 1 -12.82 -3.86 2.59
C MET A 1 -13.83 -4.39 1.60
N GLN A 2 -13.80 -3.96 0.36
CA GLN A 2 -14.56 -4.59 -0.74
C GLN A 2 -13.65 -5.59 -1.45
N LEU A 3 -14.21 -6.75 -1.80
CA LEU A 3 -13.50 -7.76 -2.59
C LEU A 3 -14.06 -7.77 -4.01
N ASN A 4 -13.20 -7.88 -5.00
CA ASN A 4 -13.64 -8.08 -6.36
C ASN A 4 -14.08 -9.55 -6.54
N VAL A 5 -15.35 -9.75 -6.77
CA VAL A 5 -15.97 -11.06 -6.96
C VAL A 5 -16.32 -11.36 -8.42
N ASP A 6 -16.25 -10.34 -9.29
CA ASP A 6 -16.56 -10.47 -10.71
C ASP A 6 -15.73 -9.45 -11.50
N LEU A 7 -14.66 -9.95 -12.15
CA LEU A 7 -13.71 -9.12 -12.89
C LEU A 7 -14.35 -8.44 -14.11
N ASP A 8 -15.39 -9.03 -14.67
CA ASP A 8 -16.02 -8.53 -15.89
C ASP A 8 -17.03 -7.40 -15.58
N LYS A 9 -17.58 -7.39 -14.37
CA LYS A 9 -18.62 -6.43 -13.96
C LYS A 9 -18.11 -5.30 -13.10
N MET A 10 -16.88 -5.42 -12.57
CA MET A 10 -16.33 -4.43 -11.65
C MET A 10 -15.26 -3.58 -12.35
N PRO A 11 -15.35 -2.23 -12.26
CA PRO A 11 -14.44 -1.33 -12.97
C PRO A 11 -13.06 -1.27 -12.33
N ILE A 12 -12.24 -2.30 -12.47
CA ILE A 12 -10.90 -2.39 -11.86
C ILE A 12 -9.95 -1.34 -12.46
N GLU A 13 -10.04 -1.14 -13.79
CA GLU A 13 -9.14 -0.24 -14.50
C GLU A 13 -9.55 1.23 -14.42
N ASN A 14 -10.81 1.51 -14.13
CA ASN A 14 -11.32 2.87 -13.98
C ASN A 14 -11.39 3.26 -12.50
N ALA A 15 -10.36 3.94 -12.01
CA ALA A 15 -10.28 4.38 -10.62
C ALA A 15 -11.28 5.49 -10.24
N ALA A 16 -11.92 6.14 -11.22
CA ALA A 16 -12.93 7.16 -10.99
C ALA A 16 -14.33 6.58 -10.74
N GLU A 17 -14.52 5.30 -10.97
CA GLU A 17 -15.78 4.61 -10.83
C GLU A 17 -15.81 3.76 -9.55
N ALA A 18 -16.80 4.02 -8.69
CA ALA A 18 -16.95 3.27 -7.45
C ALA A 18 -17.52 1.87 -7.71
N TRP A 19 -17.07 0.90 -6.94
CA TRP A 19 -17.63 -0.44 -6.98
C TRP A 19 -19.02 -0.47 -6.32
N PRO A 20 -20.05 -1.01 -7.00
CA PRO A 20 -21.38 -1.12 -6.45
C PRO A 20 -21.40 -1.97 -5.18
N GLN A 21 -21.98 -1.47 -4.10
CA GLN A 21 -22.05 -2.21 -2.82
C GLN A 21 -22.91 -3.46 -2.91
N GLU A 22 -23.90 -3.48 -3.80
CA GLU A 22 -24.77 -4.63 -4.05
C GLU A 22 -23.99 -5.83 -4.62
N LEU A 23 -22.96 -5.56 -5.42
CA LEU A 23 -22.08 -6.58 -6.00
C LEU A 23 -20.87 -6.87 -5.14
N SER A 24 -20.41 -5.89 -4.40
CA SER A 24 -19.23 -5.99 -3.56
C SER A 24 -19.45 -5.30 -2.22
N PRO A 25 -20.17 -5.93 -1.30
CA PRO A 25 -20.41 -5.35 0.03
C PRO A 25 -19.11 -5.21 0.83
N TYR A 26 -19.08 -4.23 1.73
CA TYR A 26 -17.96 -4.11 2.66
C TYR A 26 -17.97 -5.24 3.67
N ILE A 27 -16.87 -5.96 3.78
CA ILE A 27 -16.67 -7.01 4.77
C ILE A 27 -15.47 -6.71 5.67
N ALA A 28 -15.56 -7.13 6.93
CA ALA A 28 -14.43 -7.07 7.85
C ALA A 28 -13.47 -8.23 7.56
N VAL A 29 -12.27 -7.92 7.07
CA VAL A 29 -11.26 -8.93 6.73
C VAL A 29 -10.15 -9.03 7.77
N ALA A 30 -9.97 -7.99 8.59
CA ALA A 30 -8.97 -7.96 9.64
C ALA A 30 -9.35 -6.93 10.72
N ARG A 31 -8.81 -7.12 11.91
CA ARG A 31 -8.85 -6.14 12.99
C ARG A 31 -7.43 -5.80 13.37
N VAL A 32 -7.07 -4.53 13.25
CA VAL A 32 -5.78 -4.01 13.70
C VAL A 32 -5.97 -3.40 15.09
N ARG A 33 -5.13 -3.81 16.02
CA ARG A 33 -5.09 -3.26 17.38
C ARG A 33 -3.74 -2.61 17.58
N LEU A 34 -3.73 -1.34 17.94
CA LEU A 34 -2.54 -0.60 18.28
C LEU A 34 -2.63 -0.21 19.76
N GLU A 35 -1.58 -0.53 20.50
CA GLU A 35 -1.46 -0.05 21.87
C GLU A 35 -1.08 1.44 21.89
N PRO A 36 -1.44 2.18 22.94
CA PRO A 36 -1.03 3.57 23.07
C PRO A 36 0.49 3.71 22.98
N GLN A 37 0.95 4.57 22.13
CA GLN A 37 2.37 4.80 21.90
C GLN A 37 2.63 6.27 21.52
N THR A 38 3.87 6.72 21.68
CA THR A 38 4.29 8.04 21.19
C THR A 38 4.22 8.03 19.67
N SER A 39 3.49 9.02 19.12
CA SER A 39 3.26 9.09 17.66
C SER A 39 4.51 9.51 16.88
N TRP A 40 5.41 10.25 17.54
CA TRP A 40 6.60 10.77 16.89
C TRP A 40 7.75 10.97 17.90
N ASP A 41 8.88 10.34 17.62
CA ASP A 41 10.15 10.53 18.31
C ASP A 41 11.32 10.30 17.31
N ALA A 42 12.56 10.49 17.77
CA ALA A 42 13.74 10.31 16.91
C ALA A 42 13.89 8.87 16.37
N GLY A 43 13.44 7.88 17.13
CA GLY A 43 13.45 6.48 16.69
C GLY A 43 12.44 6.21 15.59
N SER A 44 11.22 6.72 15.76
CA SER A 44 10.14 6.61 14.78
C SER A 44 10.48 7.35 13.49
N GLN A 45 11.09 8.52 13.59
CA GLN A 45 11.57 9.27 12.43
C GLN A 45 12.62 8.48 11.64
N ARG A 46 13.60 7.94 12.31
CA ARG A 46 14.64 7.13 11.67
C ARG A 46 14.05 5.91 10.99
N LEU A 47 13.16 5.20 11.67
CA LEU A 47 12.47 4.03 11.11
C LEU A 47 11.70 4.39 9.84
N GLU A 48 10.99 5.53 9.82
CA GLU A 48 10.26 6.02 8.65
C GLU A 48 11.21 6.34 7.49
N ASP A 49 12.34 7.00 7.78
CA ASP A 49 13.33 7.35 6.75
C ASP A 49 13.99 6.12 6.13
N GLU A 50 14.25 5.09 6.92
CA GLU A 50 14.92 3.85 6.50
C GLU A 50 13.96 2.79 5.91
N THR A 51 12.64 2.96 6.04
CA THR A 51 11.68 1.94 5.64
C THR A 51 11.08 2.21 4.26
N ALA A 52 11.05 1.18 3.43
CA ALA A 52 10.31 1.19 2.17
C ALA A 52 8.85 0.76 2.40
N PHE A 53 7.92 1.60 1.97
CA PHE A 53 6.49 1.30 1.97
C PHE A 53 6.05 0.99 0.54
N ASP A 54 6.16 -0.27 0.15
CA ASP A 54 5.76 -0.72 -1.18
C ASP A 54 4.61 -1.72 -1.09
N GLN A 55 3.45 -1.33 -1.59
CA GLN A 55 2.26 -2.18 -1.60
C GLN A 55 2.42 -3.42 -2.50
N TRP A 56 3.46 -3.48 -3.34
CA TRP A 56 3.78 -4.64 -4.17
C TRP A 56 4.66 -5.67 -3.45
N ASN A 57 5.20 -5.32 -2.27
CA ASN A 57 5.83 -6.27 -1.37
C ASN A 57 4.77 -7.04 -0.59
N CYS A 58 4.13 -8.00 -1.26
CA CYS A 58 3.00 -8.77 -0.74
C CYS A 58 2.91 -10.15 -1.42
N LEU A 59 2.06 -11.00 -0.87
CA LEU A 59 1.73 -12.28 -1.51
C LEU A 59 1.10 -12.06 -2.89
N VAL A 60 1.34 -12.97 -3.82
CA VAL A 60 0.80 -12.90 -5.19
C VAL A 60 -0.72 -12.75 -5.18
N ALA A 61 -1.42 -13.46 -4.27
CA ALA A 61 -2.87 -13.38 -4.11
C ALA A 61 -3.38 -12.01 -3.61
N HIS A 62 -2.49 -11.17 -3.05
CA HIS A 62 -2.83 -9.86 -2.50
C HIS A 62 -2.30 -8.70 -3.35
N ARG A 63 -1.79 -8.97 -4.54
CA ARG A 63 -1.24 -7.93 -5.41
C ARG A 63 -2.30 -6.88 -5.74
N PRO A 64 -1.92 -5.60 -5.69
CA PRO A 64 -2.83 -4.52 -6.06
C PRO A 64 -3.30 -4.63 -7.51
N LEU A 65 -4.57 -4.35 -7.73
CA LEU A 65 -5.20 -4.39 -9.06
C LEU A 65 -5.36 -2.98 -9.64
N GLY A 66 -5.50 -2.92 -10.95
CA GLY A 66 -5.86 -1.71 -11.69
C GLY A 66 -4.68 -0.86 -12.16
N ALA A 67 -4.96 0.01 -13.14
CA ALA A 67 -3.97 0.84 -13.82
C ALA A 67 -3.26 1.80 -12.85
N VAL A 68 -3.99 2.41 -11.92
CA VAL A 68 -3.42 3.34 -10.92
C VAL A 68 -2.39 2.63 -10.03
N ASN A 69 -2.69 1.41 -9.59
CA ASN A 69 -1.75 0.67 -8.76
C ASN A 69 -0.51 0.22 -9.55
N ARG A 70 -0.65 -0.13 -10.83
CA ARG A 70 0.52 -0.42 -11.68
C ARG A 70 1.40 0.82 -11.87
N ALA A 71 0.81 1.98 -12.12
CA ALA A 71 1.54 3.25 -12.18
C ALA A 71 2.25 3.59 -10.86
N ARG A 72 1.58 3.36 -9.72
CA ARG A 72 2.19 3.56 -8.40
C ARG A 72 3.43 2.71 -8.18
N ARG A 73 3.48 1.51 -8.71
CA ARG A 73 4.67 0.66 -8.60
C ARG A 73 5.92 1.37 -9.13
N GLU A 74 5.83 1.93 -10.32
CA GLU A 74 6.94 2.66 -10.94
C GLU A 74 7.29 3.94 -10.17
N VAL A 75 6.28 4.72 -9.81
CA VAL A 75 6.46 5.97 -9.06
C VAL A 75 7.08 5.71 -7.68
N MET A 76 6.65 4.67 -6.97
CA MET A 76 7.20 4.32 -5.65
C MET A 76 8.66 3.87 -5.74
N ALA A 77 9.04 3.16 -6.80
CA ALA A 77 10.44 2.77 -7.02
C ALA A 77 11.34 4.01 -7.21
N VAL A 78 10.93 4.94 -8.06
CA VAL A 78 11.65 6.21 -8.28
C VAL A 78 11.70 7.06 -7.01
N SER A 79 10.59 7.18 -6.30
CA SER A 79 10.51 7.93 -5.05
C SER A 79 11.43 7.35 -3.96
N ARG A 80 11.50 6.03 -3.85
CA ARG A 80 12.41 5.35 -2.93
C ARG A 80 13.87 5.66 -3.25
N GLN A 81 14.25 5.58 -4.52
CA GLN A 81 15.60 5.91 -4.95
C GLN A 81 15.95 7.37 -4.62
N PHE A 82 15.06 8.30 -4.98
CA PHE A 82 15.25 9.72 -4.68
C PHE A 82 15.41 9.99 -3.19
N ARG A 83 14.57 9.38 -2.35
CA ARG A 83 14.67 9.53 -0.88
C ARG A 83 15.99 8.99 -0.34
N SER A 84 16.42 7.82 -0.81
CA SER A 84 17.69 7.23 -0.39
C SER A 84 18.89 8.13 -0.72
N GLU A 85 18.90 8.71 -1.92
CA GLU A 85 19.95 9.62 -2.36
C GLU A 85 19.90 10.96 -1.61
N PHE A 86 18.71 11.55 -1.46
CA PHE A 86 18.50 12.83 -0.79
C PHE A 86 18.83 12.78 0.70
N ASN A 87 18.32 11.78 1.40
CA ASN A 87 18.55 11.59 2.84
C ASN A 87 19.92 10.97 3.14
N ARG A 88 20.64 10.48 2.13
CA ARG A 88 21.90 9.73 2.28
C ARG A 88 21.75 8.54 3.24
N CYS A 89 20.59 7.92 3.22
CA CYS A 89 20.21 6.81 4.08
C CYS A 89 19.72 5.65 3.21
N PRO A 90 20.27 4.44 3.37
CA PRO A 90 19.73 3.30 2.66
C PRO A 90 18.32 3.00 3.13
N ILE A 91 17.43 2.69 2.17
CA ILE A 91 16.04 2.34 2.46
C ILE A 91 15.87 0.83 2.30
N HIS A 92 15.38 0.19 3.33
CA HIS A 92 15.17 -1.25 3.40
C HIS A 92 13.69 -1.62 3.40
N GLU A 93 13.38 -2.78 2.84
CA GLU A 93 12.07 -3.39 3.05
C GLU A 93 11.99 -3.92 4.48
N PRO A 94 10.82 -3.81 5.15
CA PRO A 94 10.63 -4.39 6.45
C PRO A 94 10.92 -5.89 6.42
N SER A 95 11.80 -6.36 7.29
CA SER A 95 12.02 -7.79 7.49
C SER A 95 11.07 -8.31 8.55
N ALA A 96 10.52 -9.50 8.32
CA ALA A 96 9.71 -10.19 9.30
C ALA A 96 10.58 -10.68 10.47
#